data_439bdfb12e9ac8abe71b3504fedf52e2
#
_entry.id   439bdfb12e9ac8abe71b3504fedf52e2
#
_cell.length_a   1.000
_cell.length_b   1.000
_cell.length_c   1.000
_cell.angle_alpha   90.00
_cell.angle_beta   90.00
_cell.angle_gamma   90.00
#
_symmetry.space_group_name_H-M   'P 1'
#
loop_
_entity.id
_entity.type
_entity.pdbx_description
1 polymer ?
#
loop_
_entity_poly.entity_id
_entity_poly.type
_entity_poly.pdbx_seq_one_letter_code
_entity_poly.pdbx_strand_id
1 'polypeptide(L)'
;LKEPKVNLIKQLSSNKGDIEEQMNLMRNFKQSMIFKLAIQEEMQIYPTEKISDALADIADLIVQEALLCVWKILYPKIAFPKLGIIAYGKFGGKEMSYLSDLDMVFVYDDNKAVSRDKLVKLTQRFNSWMTSHTASGILYDIDFRLRPDGGSGILVSSWDAFDNYQMHKSQTWENQAITRARFLSDDCSLTRKFNKLRDIILRKKRDIAKLRNDVSSMRERIYRN
;
A
#
# COMPACT_ATOMS: atom_id res chain seq x y z
N LEU A 1 -13.00 -8.25 -12.08
CA LEU A 1 -12.02 -8.96 -11.20
C LEU A 1 -12.59 -10.18 -10.44
N LYS A 2 -13.93 -10.39 -10.31
CA LYS A 2 -14.45 -11.46 -9.42
C LYS A 2 -13.92 -12.85 -9.77
N GLU A 3 -14.09 -13.33 -10.99
CA GLU A 3 -13.60 -14.66 -11.41
C GLU A 3 -12.06 -14.79 -11.40
N PRO A 4 -11.29 -13.85 -12.00
CA PRO A 4 -9.84 -13.92 -11.94
C PRO A 4 -9.27 -13.92 -10.51
N LYS A 5 -9.87 -13.14 -9.59
CA LYS A 5 -9.51 -13.16 -8.17
C LYS A 5 -9.70 -14.54 -7.54
N VAL A 6 -10.87 -15.16 -7.72
CA VAL A 6 -11.17 -16.49 -7.18
C VAL A 6 -10.18 -17.53 -7.70
N ASN A 7 -9.85 -17.46 -8.98
CA ASN A 7 -8.89 -18.36 -9.60
C ASN A 7 -7.48 -18.21 -9.03
N LEU A 8 -6.99 -16.96 -8.89
CA LEU A 8 -5.69 -16.69 -8.26
C LEU A 8 -5.64 -17.27 -6.83
N ILE A 9 -6.63 -16.97 -6.00
CA ILE A 9 -6.68 -17.45 -4.60
C ILE A 9 -6.67 -18.99 -4.56
N LYS A 10 -7.41 -19.65 -5.45
CA LYS A 10 -7.42 -21.11 -5.55
C LYS A 10 -6.05 -21.66 -5.93
N GLN A 11 -5.40 -21.09 -6.93
CA GLN A 11 -4.05 -21.51 -7.37
C GLN A 11 -3.00 -21.31 -6.26
N LEU A 12 -3.01 -20.16 -5.56
CA LEU A 12 -2.12 -19.92 -4.41
C LEU A 12 -2.35 -20.92 -3.28
N SER A 13 -3.61 -21.29 -3.05
CA SER A 13 -3.97 -22.27 -2.01
C SER A 13 -3.54 -23.69 -2.37
N SER A 14 -3.51 -24.05 -3.65
CA SER A 14 -3.06 -25.34 -4.13
C SER A 14 -1.52 -25.50 -4.11
N ASN A 15 -0.79 -24.40 -4.22
CA ASN A 15 0.68 -24.37 -4.24
C ASN A 15 1.27 -23.90 -2.88
N LYS A 16 0.65 -24.30 -1.77
CA LYS A 16 1.16 -23.99 -0.43
C LYS A 16 2.52 -24.66 -0.21
N GLY A 17 3.53 -23.88 0.12
CA GLY A 17 4.89 -24.34 0.38
C GLY A 17 5.86 -24.15 -0.79
N ASP A 18 5.39 -23.94 -2.01
CA ASP A 18 6.22 -23.54 -3.13
C ASP A 18 6.20 -22.02 -3.26
N ILE A 19 7.21 -21.37 -2.66
CA ILE A 19 7.33 -19.91 -2.60
C ILE A 19 7.53 -19.31 -3.99
N GLU A 20 8.37 -19.94 -4.80
CA GLU A 20 8.69 -19.45 -6.14
C GLU A 20 7.47 -19.54 -7.05
N GLU A 21 6.74 -20.64 -7.01
CA GLU A 21 5.51 -20.81 -7.78
C GLU A 21 4.44 -19.79 -7.34
N GLN A 22 4.25 -19.55 -6.04
CA GLN A 22 3.32 -18.52 -5.57
C GLN A 22 3.71 -17.13 -6.06
N MET A 23 5.01 -16.81 -6.06
CA MET A 23 5.50 -15.54 -6.58
C MET A 23 5.25 -15.42 -8.08
N ASN A 24 5.48 -16.48 -8.85
CA ASN A 24 5.25 -16.51 -10.30
C ASN A 24 3.76 -16.41 -10.65
N LEU A 25 2.89 -17.10 -9.93
CA LEU A 25 1.44 -17.04 -10.09
C LEU A 25 0.91 -15.59 -9.94
N MET A 26 1.36 -14.85 -8.92
CA MET A 26 0.97 -13.47 -8.73
C MET A 26 1.47 -12.56 -9.86
N ARG A 27 2.70 -12.76 -10.35
CA ARG A 27 3.28 -11.98 -11.46
C ARG A 27 2.57 -12.24 -12.77
N ASN A 28 2.33 -13.50 -13.08
CA ASN A 28 1.61 -13.90 -14.28
C ASN A 28 0.17 -13.40 -14.26
N PHE A 29 -0.49 -13.44 -13.09
CA PHE A 29 -1.80 -12.84 -12.90
C PHE A 29 -1.77 -11.34 -13.18
N LYS A 30 -0.86 -10.59 -12.56
CA LYS A 30 -0.70 -9.15 -12.78
C LYS A 30 -0.50 -8.85 -14.26
N GLN A 31 0.46 -9.50 -14.92
CA GLN A 31 0.77 -9.27 -16.33
C GLN A 31 -0.43 -9.55 -17.24
N SER A 32 -1.13 -10.67 -17.00
CA SER A 32 -2.32 -11.03 -17.75
C SER A 32 -3.44 -10.00 -17.62
N MET A 33 -3.66 -9.49 -16.40
CA MET A 33 -4.69 -8.49 -16.14
C MET A 33 -4.31 -7.12 -16.74
N ILE A 34 -3.05 -6.70 -16.60
CA ILE A 34 -2.53 -5.48 -17.21
C ILE A 34 -2.65 -5.53 -18.72
N PHE A 35 -2.29 -6.64 -19.36
CA PHE A 35 -2.40 -6.82 -20.80
C PHE A 35 -3.86 -6.70 -21.29
N LYS A 36 -4.80 -7.33 -20.56
CA LYS A 36 -6.24 -7.19 -20.87
C LYS A 36 -6.71 -5.74 -20.77
N LEU A 37 -6.28 -5.03 -19.74
CA LEU A 37 -6.65 -3.61 -19.56
C LEU A 37 -6.05 -2.74 -20.66
N ALA A 38 -4.80 -2.97 -21.06
CA ALA A 38 -4.16 -2.23 -22.16
C ALA A 38 -4.89 -2.42 -23.50
N ILE A 39 -5.33 -3.63 -23.81
CA ILE A 39 -6.16 -3.88 -24.99
C ILE A 39 -7.50 -3.13 -24.92
N GLN A 40 -8.16 -3.18 -23.75
CA GLN A 40 -9.45 -2.50 -23.57
C GLN A 40 -9.33 -0.97 -23.65
N GLU A 41 -8.23 -0.40 -23.19
CA GLU A 41 -7.92 1.02 -23.32
C GLU A 41 -7.67 1.39 -24.78
N GLU A 42 -6.80 0.65 -25.50
CA GLU A 42 -6.50 0.88 -26.90
C GLU A 42 -7.75 0.76 -27.79
N MET A 43 -8.61 -0.19 -27.48
CA MET A 43 -9.91 -0.35 -28.16
C MET A 43 -10.98 0.67 -27.70
N GLN A 44 -10.64 1.59 -26.81
CA GLN A 44 -11.54 2.61 -26.25
C GLN A 44 -12.81 2.05 -25.62
N ILE A 45 -12.72 0.81 -25.06
CA ILE A 45 -13.87 0.14 -24.39
C ILE A 45 -14.16 0.82 -23.05
N TYR A 46 -13.11 1.26 -22.34
CA TYR A 46 -13.22 1.96 -21.06
C TYR A 46 -12.44 3.26 -21.09
N PRO A 47 -12.94 4.32 -20.42
CA PRO A 47 -12.19 5.55 -20.22
C PRO A 47 -11.01 5.33 -19.25
N THR A 48 -9.98 6.17 -19.36
CA THR A 48 -8.72 6.07 -18.59
C THR A 48 -8.95 5.99 -17.09
N GLU A 49 -9.97 6.67 -16.55
CA GLU A 49 -10.29 6.62 -15.11
C GLU A 49 -10.71 5.21 -14.67
N LYS A 50 -11.47 4.48 -15.51
CA LYS A 50 -11.85 3.09 -15.23
C LYS A 50 -10.68 2.12 -15.31
N ILE A 51 -9.74 2.39 -16.21
CA ILE A 51 -8.49 1.63 -16.30
C ILE A 51 -7.64 1.87 -15.05
N SER A 52 -7.50 3.12 -14.61
CA SER A 52 -6.77 3.48 -13.38
C SER A 52 -7.37 2.84 -12.13
N ASP A 53 -8.71 2.85 -12.00
CA ASP A 53 -9.43 2.15 -10.94
C ASP A 53 -9.12 0.64 -10.96
N ALA A 54 -9.19 0.01 -12.13
CA ALA A 54 -8.95 -1.42 -12.27
C ALA A 54 -7.48 -1.80 -11.97
N LEU A 55 -6.51 -0.96 -12.37
CA LEU A 55 -5.10 -1.14 -12.02
C LEU A 55 -4.90 -1.06 -10.50
N ALA A 56 -5.56 -0.12 -9.83
CA ALA A 56 -5.52 -0.02 -8.37
C ALA A 56 -6.16 -1.24 -7.68
N ASP A 57 -7.27 -1.76 -8.21
CA ASP A 57 -7.93 -2.97 -7.67
C ASP A 57 -7.06 -4.22 -7.84
N ILE A 58 -6.29 -4.32 -8.93
CA ILE A 58 -5.29 -5.39 -9.12
C ILE A 58 -4.18 -5.27 -8.07
N ALA A 59 -3.66 -4.05 -7.85
CA ALA A 59 -2.64 -3.81 -6.85
C ALA A 59 -3.13 -4.14 -5.44
N ASP A 60 -4.35 -3.75 -5.07
CA ASP A 60 -4.99 -4.10 -3.80
C ASP A 60 -5.02 -5.61 -3.58
N LEU A 61 -5.48 -6.35 -4.57
CA LEU A 61 -5.55 -7.81 -4.49
C LEU A 61 -4.16 -8.43 -4.30
N ILE A 62 -3.19 -8.02 -5.10
CA ILE A 62 -1.82 -8.54 -5.03
C ILE A 62 -1.19 -8.24 -3.67
N VAL A 63 -1.33 -7.03 -3.17
CA VAL A 63 -0.80 -6.61 -1.87
C VAL A 63 -1.41 -7.44 -0.74
N GLN A 64 -2.73 -7.64 -0.74
CA GLN A 64 -3.43 -8.45 0.27
C GLN A 64 -2.99 -9.90 0.23
N GLU A 65 -2.98 -10.54 -0.95
CA GLU A 65 -2.59 -11.95 -1.09
C GLU A 65 -1.10 -12.17 -0.79
N ALA A 66 -0.21 -11.26 -1.20
CA ALA A 66 1.20 -11.33 -0.88
C ALA A 66 1.45 -11.27 0.64
N LEU A 67 0.77 -10.36 1.36
CA LEU A 67 0.86 -10.29 2.83
C LEU A 67 0.39 -11.57 3.49
N LEU A 68 -0.73 -12.13 3.04
CA LEU A 68 -1.28 -13.38 3.58
C LEU A 68 -0.34 -14.56 3.30
N CYS A 69 0.23 -14.67 2.10
CA CYS A 69 1.19 -15.72 1.76
C CYS A 69 2.45 -15.61 2.62
N VAL A 70 3.04 -14.42 2.70
CA VAL A 70 4.26 -14.18 3.51
C VAL A 70 4.01 -14.48 4.99
N TRP A 71 2.86 -14.07 5.54
CA TRP A 71 2.50 -14.37 6.91
C TRP A 71 2.39 -15.87 7.18
N LYS A 72 1.70 -16.61 6.32
CA LYS A 72 1.52 -18.06 6.44
C LYS A 72 2.86 -18.80 6.35
N ILE A 73 3.79 -18.31 5.52
CA ILE A 73 5.14 -18.90 5.40
C ILE A 73 5.93 -18.65 6.69
N LEU A 74 5.91 -17.42 7.23
CA LEU A 74 6.67 -17.08 8.43
C LEU A 74 6.06 -17.68 9.69
N TYR A 75 4.74 -17.71 9.78
CA TYR A 75 4.00 -18.04 11.01
C TYR A 75 2.76 -18.89 10.73
N PRO A 76 2.92 -20.13 10.26
CA PRO A 76 1.82 -20.97 9.77
C PRO A 76 0.75 -21.28 10.83
N LYS A 77 1.11 -21.21 12.11
CA LYS A 77 0.22 -21.51 13.25
C LYS A 77 -0.35 -20.28 13.95
N ILE A 78 -0.02 -19.08 13.47
CA ILE A 78 -0.47 -17.82 14.09
C ILE A 78 -1.46 -17.14 13.15
N ALA A 79 -2.63 -16.76 13.69
CA ALA A 79 -3.61 -16.00 12.92
C ALA A 79 -3.02 -14.67 12.42
N PHE A 80 -3.50 -14.19 11.25
CA PHE A 80 -3.07 -12.91 10.71
C PHE A 80 -3.38 -11.78 11.70
N PRO A 81 -2.41 -10.89 11.97
CA PRO A 81 -2.58 -9.81 12.96
C PRO A 81 -3.55 -8.73 12.47
N LYS A 82 -4.00 -7.88 13.38
CA LYS A 82 -4.67 -6.63 13.05
C LYS A 82 -3.65 -5.64 12.47
N LEU A 83 -3.38 -5.80 11.21
CA LEU A 83 -2.47 -5.00 10.41
C LEU A 83 -3.24 -4.38 9.25
N GLY A 84 -2.94 -3.14 8.95
CA GLY A 84 -3.47 -2.46 7.78
C GLY A 84 -2.39 -1.70 7.04
N ILE A 85 -2.72 -1.29 5.82
CA ILE A 85 -1.88 -0.49 4.96
C ILE A 85 -2.60 0.83 4.70
N ILE A 86 -1.87 1.94 4.86
CA ILE A 86 -2.29 3.22 4.34
C ILE A 86 -1.66 3.36 2.96
N ALA A 87 -2.47 3.31 1.92
CA ALA A 87 -2.07 3.58 0.55
C ALA A 87 -2.11 5.08 0.29
N TYR A 88 -1.06 5.61 -0.32
CA TYR A 88 -0.89 7.03 -0.65
C TYR A 88 -0.73 7.23 -2.16
N GLY A 89 -0.48 8.46 -2.57
CA GLY A 89 -0.14 8.82 -3.95
C GLY A 89 -1.16 8.33 -4.97
N LYS A 90 -0.68 7.81 -6.09
CA LYS A 90 -1.53 7.24 -7.14
C LYS A 90 -2.26 5.98 -6.68
N PHE A 91 -1.59 5.16 -5.87
CA PHE A 91 -2.18 3.95 -5.31
C PHE A 91 -3.33 4.27 -4.34
N GLY A 92 -3.14 5.24 -3.44
CA GLY A 92 -4.18 5.71 -2.52
C GLY A 92 -5.37 6.34 -3.22
N GLY A 93 -5.11 7.22 -4.20
CA GLY A 93 -6.13 7.94 -4.96
C GLY A 93 -6.85 7.13 -6.04
N LYS A 94 -6.46 5.86 -6.26
CA LYS A 94 -6.90 5.03 -7.40
C LYS A 94 -6.62 5.69 -8.77
N GLU A 95 -5.48 6.34 -8.88
CA GLU A 95 -5.01 7.03 -10.09
C GLU A 95 -3.79 6.32 -10.70
N MET A 96 -3.76 4.97 -10.63
CA MET A 96 -2.63 4.20 -11.08
C MET A 96 -2.48 4.17 -12.60
N SER A 97 -1.24 4.20 -13.04
CA SER A 97 -0.82 3.86 -14.40
C SER A 97 -0.10 2.50 -14.42
N TYR A 98 0.21 2.01 -15.60
CA TYR A 98 0.85 0.69 -15.79
C TYR A 98 2.20 0.52 -15.09
N LEU A 99 2.94 1.62 -14.90
CA LEU A 99 4.27 1.65 -14.28
C LEU A 99 4.29 2.35 -12.92
N SER A 100 3.13 2.53 -12.28
CA SER A 100 3.07 3.16 -10.96
C SER A 100 3.69 2.25 -9.90
N ASP A 101 4.49 2.86 -9.04
CA ASP A 101 4.91 2.33 -7.75
C ASP A 101 3.77 2.36 -6.72
N LEU A 102 4.00 1.73 -5.58
CA LEU A 102 3.05 1.68 -4.47
C LEU A 102 3.59 2.48 -3.29
N ASP A 103 3.08 3.69 -3.10
CA ASP A 103 3.30 4.47 -1.88
C ASP A 103 2.48 3.88 -0.74
N MET A 104 3.12 3.37 0.32
CA MET A 104 2.39 2.73 1.42
C MET A 104 3.06 2.83 2.77
N VAL A 105 2.24 2.75 3.82
CA VAL A 105 2.68 2.70 5.23
C VAL A 105 1.94 1.58 5.94
N PHE A 106 2.68 0.76 6.69
CA PHE A 106 2.10 -0.29 7.53
C PHE A 106 1.77 0.23 8.92
N VAL A 107 0.55 -0.04 9.37
CA VAL A 107 0.10 0.26 10.72
C VAL A 107 -0.60 -0.93 11.36
N TYR A 108 -0.37 -1.15 12.65
CA TYR A 108 -0.98 -2.24 13.41
C TYR A 108 -1.67 -1.75 14.67
N ASP A 109 -2.68 -2.49 15.14
CA ASP A 109 -3.31 -2.25 16.42
C ASP A 109 -2.51 -2.95 17.52
N ASP A 110 -2.07 -2.17 18.52
CA ASP A 110 -1.18 -2.66 19.60
C ASP A 110 -1.96 -3.49 20.63
N ASN A 111 -2.44 -4.65 20.21
CA ASN A 111 -3.23 -5.56 21.05
C ASN A 111 -2.41 -6.69 21.71
N LYS A 112 -1.08 -6.60 21.70
CA LYS A 112 -0.13 -7.59 22.27
C LYS A 112 -0.24 -9.03 21.71
N ALA A 113 -1.15 -9.30 20.78
CA ALA A 113 -1.33 -10.64 20.21
C ALA A 113 -0.13 -11.09 19.35
N VAL A 114 0.55 -10.14 18.73
CA VAL A 114 1.73 -10.39 17.90
C VAL A 114 2.83 -9.39 18.24
N SER A 115 4.05 -9.87 18.46
CA SER A 115 5.17 -8.98 18.77
C SER A 115 5.55 -8.11 17.57
N ARG A 116 6.04 -6.89 17.84
CA ARG A 116 6.52 -5.94 16.85
C ARG A 116 7.58 -6.54 15.91
N ASP A 117 8.50 -7.34 16.45
CA ASP A 117 9.57 -7.96 15.66
C ASP A 117 9.02 -8.89 14.57
N LYS A 118 7.92 -9.61 14.86
CA LYS A 118 7.25 -10.43 13.86
C LYS A 118 6.64 -9.58 12.73
N LEU A 119 6.09 -8.42 13.06
CA LEU A 119 5.53 -7.48 12.09
C LEU A 119 6.63 -6.82 11.24
N VAL A 120 7.76 -6.44 11.84
CA VAL A 120 8.93 -5.94 11.11
C VAL A 120 9.45 -6.99 10.14
N LYS A 121 9.59 -8.24 10.59
CA LYS A 121 10.02 -9.35 9.72
C LYS A 121 9.02 -9.62 8.59
N LEU A 122 7.72 -9.52 8.87
CA LEU A 122 6.68 -9.62 7.85
C LEU A 122 6.86 -8.54 6.78
N THR A 123 6.96 -7.27 7.17
CA THR A 123 7.06 -6.14 6.22
C THR A 123 8.35 -6.17 5.40
N GLN A 124 9.46 -6.59 5.99
CA GLN A 124 10.72 -6.80 5.27
C GLN A 124 10.58 -7.91 4.22
N ARG A 125 10.01 -9.06 4.61
CA ARG A 125 9.81 -10.18 3.70
C ARG A 125 8.79 -9.87 2.61
N PHE A 126 7.74 -9.13 2.95
CA PHE A 126 6.77 -8.62 1.99
C PHE A 126 7.44 -7.69 0.96
N ASN A 127 8.27 -6.75 1.41
CA ASN A 127 9.02 -5.89 0.48
C ASN A 127 9.86 -6.72 -0.49
N SER A 128 10.64 -7.69 0.01
CA SER A 128 11.41 -8.60 -0.84
C SER A 128 10.52 -9.38 -1.81
N TRP A 129 9.35 -9.85 -1.37
CA TRP A 129 8.39 -10.56 -2.20
C TRP A 129 7.91 -9.72 -3.39
N MET A 130 7.61 -8.46 -3.15
CA MET A 130 7.10 -7.54 -4.16
C MET A 130 8.16 -7.12 -5.16
N THR A 131 9.39 -6.85 -4.70
CA THR A 131 10.46 -6.24 -5.50
C THR A 131 11.46 -7.24 -6.08
N SER A 132 11.51 -8.50 -5.60
CA SER A 132 12.43 -9.51 -6.12
C SER A 132 12.12 -9.86 -7.56
N HIS A 133 13.17 -9.99 -8.37
CA HIS A 133 13.06 -10.48 -9.73
C HIS A 133 12.89 -12.00 -9.75
N THR A 134 11.96 -12.49 -10.55
CA THR A 134 11.82 -13.90 -10.94
C THR A 134 11.83 -14.00 -12.47
N ALA A 135 11.71 -15.18 -13.02
CA ALA A 135 11.53 -15.37 -14.46
C ALA A 135 10.33 -14.60 -15.03
N SER A 136 9.31 -14.33 -14.19
CA SER A 136 8.10 -13.57 -14.51
C SER A 136 8.21 -12.06 -14.14
N GLY A 137 9.41 -11.53 -13.87
CA GLY A 137 9.64 -10.12 -13.52
C GLY A 137 9.39 -9.78 -12.06
N ILE A 138 9.02 -8.52 -11.78
CA ILE A 138 8.68 -8.00 -10.44
C ILE A 138 7.18 -7.77 -10.31
N LEU A 139 6.68 -7.71 -9.06
CA LEU A 139 5.29 -7.30 -8.83
C LEU A 139 5.16 -5.78 -8.90
N TYR A 140 5.67 -5.08 -7.90
CA TYR A 140 5.65 -3.61 -7.84
C TYR A 140 6.88 -3.11 -7.09
N ASP A 141 7.37 -1.94 -7.47
CA ASP A 141 8.23 -1.14 -6.62
C ASP A 141 7.41 -0.53 -5.49
N ILE A 142 8.02 -0.41 -4.31
CA ILE A 142 7.34 0.09 -3.11
C ILE A 142 8.07 1.30 -2.55
N ASP A 143 7.33 2.36 -2.27
CA ASP A 143 7.83 3.53 -1.58
C ASP A 143 7.26 3.61 -0.15
N PHE A 144 8.17 3.53 0.84
CA PHE A 144 7.83 3.66 2.25
C PHE A 144 8.18 5.02 2.86
N ARG A 145 8.57 6.02 2.05
CA ARG A 145 9.07 7.31 2.56
C ARG A 145 8.04 8.11 3.36
N LEU A 146 6.75 7.84 3.18
CA LEU A 146 5.64 8.49 3.90
C LEU A 146 5.40 7.93 5.31
N ARG A 147 6.21 6.94 5.76
CA ARG A 147 6.13 6.45 7.14
C ARG A 147 6.67 7.47 8.14
N PRO A 148 6.24 7.43 9.41
CA PRO A 148 6.81 8.26 10.47
C PRO A 148 8.35 8.21 10.45
N ASP A 149 8.98 9.38 10.57
CA ASP A 149 10.43 9.58 10.50
C ASP A 149 11.08 9.21 9.15
N GLY A 150 10.28 9.09 8.10
CA GLY A 150 10.73 8.91 6.71
C GLY A 150 11.67 7.71 6.53
N GLY A 151 12.75 7.89 5.78
CA GLY A 151 13.71 6.82 5.45
C GLY A 151 14.39 6.16 6.65
N SER A 152 14.53 6.87 7.78
CA SER A 152 15.10 6.36 9.03
C SER A 152 14.10 5.65 9.94
N GLY A 153 12.79 5.81 9.68
CA GLY A 153 11.73 5.21 10.47
C GLY A 153 11.61 3.69 10.27
N ILE A 154 10.92 3.05 11.20
CA ILE A 154 10.64 1.61 11.14
C ILE A 154 9.55 1.35 10.09
N LEU A 155 9.63 0.22 9.40
CA LEU A 155 8.72 -0.14 8.31
C LEU A 155 7.25 -0.31 8.74
N VAL A 156 7.00 -0.57 10.03
CA VAL A 156 5.65 -0.75 10.57
C VAL A 156 5.49 0.05 11.86
N SER A 157 4.42 0.82 11.98
CA SER A 157 4.14 1.65 13.15
C SER A 157 2.91 1.13 13.92
N SER A 158 2.89 1.27 15.25
CA SER A 158 1.62 1.11 15.96
C SER A 158 0.67 2.24 15.57
N TRP A 159 -0.63 1.97 15.68
CA TRP A 159 -1.64 2.99 15.40
C TRP A 159 -1.40 4.26 16.23
N ASP A 160 -1.16 4.12 17.53
CA ASP A 160 -0.98 5.25 18.44
C ASP A 160 0.26 6.09 18.09
N ALA A 161 1.37 5.43 17.67
CA ALA A 161 2.56 6.14 17.21
C ALA A 161 2.30 6.88 15.89
N PHE A 162 1.58 6.26 14.95
CA PHE A 162 1.19 6.89 13.69
C PHE A 162 0.26 8.08 13.90
N ASP A 163 -0.79 7.92 14.72
CA ASP A 163 -1.75 8.99 15.05
C ASP A 163 -1.04 10.18 15.69
N ASN A 164 -0.22 9.93 16.72
CA ASN A 164 0.56 10.98 17.38
C ASN A 164 1.52 11.71 16.43
N TYR A 165 2.19 10.96 15.54
CA TYR A 165 3.06 11.56 14.51
C TYR A 165 2.28 12.47 13.58
N GLN A 166 1.16 11.99 13.05
CA GLN A 166 0.32 12.75 12.11
C GLN A 166 -0.28 14.01 12.75
N MET A 167 -0.67 13.93 14.02
CA MET A 167 -1.27 15.06 14.74
C MET A 167 -0.28 16.15 15.13
N HIS A 168 0.98 15.80 15.44
CA HIS A 168 1.91 16.69 16.12
C HIS A 168 3.24 16.93 15.38
N LYS A 169 3.69 15.98 14.55
CA LYS A 169 5.02 16.02 13.93
C LYS A 169 5.00 16.10 12.41
N SER A 170 3.91 15.68 11.76
CA SER A 170 3.83 15.64 10.31
C SER A 170 3.99 17.02 9.67
N GLN A 171 4.70 17.05 8.55
CA GLN A 171 4.96 18.26 7.79
C GLN A 171 3.79 18.57 6.83
N THR A 172 3.77 19.79 6.30
CA THR A 172 2.72 20.26 5.37
C THR A 172 2.55 19.33 4.16
N TRP A 173 3.63 18.83 3.58
CA TRP A 173 3.58 17.94 2.42
C TRP A 173 3.02 16.54 2.75
N GLU A 174 3.25 16.01 3.96
CA GLU A 174 2.67 14.77 4.44
C GLU A 174 1.15 14.93 4.65
N ASN A 175 0.74 16.08 5.18
CA ASN A 175 -0.68 16.43 5.29
C ASN A 175 -1.35 16.57 3.90
N GLN A 176 -0.62 16.99 2.88
CA GLN A 176 -1.11 16.99 1.50
C GLN A 176 -1.24 15.55 0.97
N ALA A 177 -0.24 14.70 1.23
CA ALA A 177 -0.29 13.31 0.80
C ALA A 177 -1.52 12.56 1.34
N ILE A 178 -1.95 12.87 2.58
CA ILE A 178 -3.11 12.21 3.21
C ILE A 178 -4.44 12.52 2.50
N THR A 179 -4.53 13.57 1.67
CA THR A 179 -5.74 13.89 0.89
C THR A 179 -6.15 12.73 -0.03
N ARG A 180 -5.17 12.05 -0.60
CA ARG A 180 -5.34 10.89 -1.50
C ARG A 180 -5.21 9.55 -0.79
N ALA A 181 -4.98 9.56 0.53
CA ALA A 181 -4.76 8.33 1.26
C ALA A 181 -6.04 7.55 1.47
N ARG A 182 -5.96 6.22 1.36
CA ARG A 182 -7.01 5.28 1.76
C ARG A 182 -6.42 4.12 2.56
N PHE A 183 -7.26 3.50 3.37
CA PHE A 183 -6.87 2.41 4.24
C PHE A 183 -7.26 1.06 3.66
N LEU A 184 -6.31 0.14 3.61
CA LEU A 184 -6.49 -1.24 3.16
C LEU A 184 -6.36 -2.16 4.35
N SER A 185 -7.45 -2.74 4.78
CA SER A 185 -7.51 -3.76 5.83
C SER A 185 -8.89 -4.37 5.88
N ASP A 186 -8.97 -5.61 6.31
CA ASP A 186 -10.23 -6.28 6.68
C ASP A 186 -10.72 -5.85 8.08
N ASP A 187 -9.88 -5.13 8.87
CA ASP A 187 -10.24 -4.63 10.19
C ASP A 187 -11.00 -3.30 10.11
N CYS A 188 -12.32 -3.38 10.28
CA CYS A 188 -13.19 -2.21 10.29
C CYS A 188 -12.86 -1.19 11.40
N SER A 189 -12.18 -1.60 12.49
CA SER A 189 -11.84 -0.68 13.58
C SER A 189 -10.67 0.23 13.19
N LEU A 190 -9.61 -0.32 12.61
CA LEU A 190 -8.49 0.46 12.09
C LEU A 190 -8.92 1.38 10.95
N THR A 191 -9.77 0.89 10.05
CA THR A 191 -10.34 1.70 8.96
C THR A 191 -11.09 2.92 9.50
N ARG A 192 -11.92 2.74 10.53
CA ARG A 192 -12.64 3.87 11.17
C ARG A 192 -11.70 4.85 11.87
N LYS A 193 -10.68 4.34 12.59
CA LYS A 193 -9.65 5.16 13.22
C LYS A 193 -8.95 6.04 12.17
N PHE A 194 -8.53 5.44 11.05
CA PHE A 194 -7.88 6.16 9.96
C PHE A 194 -8.77 7.25 9.35
N ASN A 195 -10.01 6.94 9.00
CA ASN A 195 -10.92 7.92 8.42
C ASN A 195 -11.16 9.10 9.36
N LYS A 196 -11.32 8.84 10.66
CA LYS A 196 -11.45 9.90 11.69
C LYS A 196 -10.20 10.78 11.77
N LEU A 197 -9.01 10.18 11.83
CA LEU A 197 -7.74 10.91 11.83
C LEU A 197 -7.59 11.76 10.57
N ARG A 198 -7.83 11.19 9.40
CA ARG A 198 -7.79 11.89 8.11
C ARG A 198 -8.71 13.11 8.10
N ASP A 199 -9.96 12.97 8.56
CA ASP A 199 -10.90 14.07 8.63
C ASP A 199 -10.41 15.20 9.57
N ILE A 200 -9.86 14.86 10.73
CA ILE A 200 -9.27 15.82 11.66
C ILE A 200 -8.12 16.59 10.99
N ILE A 201 -7.19 15.89 10.35
CA ILE A 201 -6.03 16.50 9.68
C ILE A 201 -6.48 17.44 8.57
N LEU A 202 -7.43 17.01 7.73
CA LEU A 202 -7.88 17.79 6.59
C LEU A 202 -8.68 19.03 6.99
N ARG A 203 -9.40 19.00 8.11
CA ARG A 203 -10.18 20.12 8.63
C ARG A 203 -9.38 21.04 9.57
N LYS A 204 -8.13 20.69 9.88
CA LYS A 204 -7.29 21.50 10.78
C LYS A 204 -7.06 22.89 10.18
N LYS A 205 -7.42 23.95 10.94
CA LYS A 205 -7.10 25.33 10.56
C LYS A 205 -5.58 25.52 10.52
N ARG A 206 -5.08 26.11 9.44
CA ARG A 206 -3.66 26.37 9.22
C ARG A 206 -3.40 27.85 9.08
N ASP A 207 -2.22 28.28 9.52
CA ASP A 207 -1.69 29.60 9.21
C ASP A 207 -1.40 29.66 7.70
N ILE A 208 -2.10 30.58 7.00
CA ILE A 208 -2.01 30.72 5.54
C ILE A 208 -0.63 31.21 5.11
N ALA A 209 0.02 32.10 5.88
CA ALA A 209 1.35 32.61 5.55
C ALA A 209 2.39 31.50 5.66
N LYS A 210 2.36 30.72 6.76
CA LYS A 210 3.21 29.54 6.93
C LYS A 210 2.98 28.51 5.83
N LEU A 211 1.71 28.19 5.51
CA LEU A 211 1.36 27.24 4.46
C LEU A 211 1.93 27.65 3.09
N ARG A 212 1.82 28.93 2.72
CA ARG A 212 2.40 29.46 1.48
C ARG A 212 3.91 29.29 1.42
N ASN A 213 4.60 29.63 2.52
CA ASN A 213 6.05 29.47 2.61
C ASN A 213 6.49 28.01 2.49
N ASP A 214 5.80 27.09 3.19
CA ASP A 214 6.06 25.66 3.14
C ASP A 214 5.90 25.12 1.70
N VAL A 215 4.81 25.48 1.01
CA VAL A 215 4.54 25.08 -0.36
C VAL A 215 5.57 25.64 -1.34
N SER A 216 5.95 26.93 -1.20
CA SER A 216 6.97 27.56 -2.05
C SER A 216 8.33 26.90 -1.88
N SER A 217 8.74 26.66 -0.63
CA SER A 217 10.00 25.97 -0.33
C SER A 217 10.03 24.54 -0.84
N MET A 218 8.92 23.83 -0.80
CA MET A 218 8.81 22.47 -1.36
C MET A 218 8.91 22.50 -2.89
N ARG A 219 8.22 23.44 -3.53
CA ARG A 219 8.26 23.63 -4.98
C ARG A 219 9.69 23.92 -5.48
N GLU A 220 10.40 24.83 -4.80
CA GLU A 220 11.80 25.15 -5.14
C GLU A 220 12.72 23.92 -5.03
N ARG A 221 12.52 23.06 -4.02
CA ARG A 221 13.31 21.83 -3.89
C ARG A 221 13.05 20.84 -5.04
N ILE A 222 11.82 20.74 -5.49
CA ILE A 222 11.45 19.86 -6.64
C ILE A 222 12.11 20.36 -7.94
N TYR A 223 12.21 21.69 -8.13
CA TYR A 223 12.81 22.24 -9.36
C TYR A 223 14.35 22.25 -9.34
N ARG A 224 15.00 22.07 -8.18
CA ARG A 224 16.46 22.04 -8.07
C ARG A 224 17.06 20.63 -8.20
N ASN A 225 16.22 19.60 -8.14
CA ASN A 225 16.60 18.20 -8.31
C ASN A 225 16.13 17.69 -9.67
#